data_67506db008067a32190ce1e5ac9e7210
#
_entry.id   67506db008067a32190ce1e5ac9e7210
#
_cell.length_a   1.000
_cell.length_b   1.000
_cell.length_c   1.000
_cell.angle_alpha   90.00
_cell.angle_beta   90.00
_cell.angle_gamma   90.00
#
_symmetry.space_group_name_H-M   'P 1'
#
loop_
_entity.id
_entity.type
_entity.pdbx_description
1 polymer ?
#
loop_
_entity_poly.entity_id
_entity_poly.type
_entity_poly.pdbx_seq_one_letter_code
_entity_poly.pdbx_strand_id
1 'polypeptide(L)'
;MAAYICIDLKSFYASVECVERGLDPLNTNLVVADAGRTEKTICLAVTPALKQYGIPGRARLFEVIETVRRVNAQRLQRLPNHEFMGKSYLASELGQNPSLQLDFIIAPPQMAHYMEISTKIYEIYLRYIAPEDIHVYSIDEVFIDATGYLKTYHCTPQELARKMIREVLQETGITATAGIGTNLYLAKIAMDIVAKKIPADENGVRIAELDEMSYREKLWSHIPLTDFWRIGSGYARRLEKMQIFTMGDLARFSEHGEDLLFRMFGVAAELLIDHAWGYESCTMQAIKSYQPKGHSISQGQVLPCPYDFEKGRLIVQEMTELLVLDLVRKKMVADQIVLMVGYDHTGIPETYRGELKKDRYGKKVPKAAHGSVNLGKQTSSTKRIMEKVLSLYDQIVDPELQVRRMSITANHVIPEGEVQEEVMQYSLFDDVEAQEQKRKQEQESLKKEHQLQEAILSIKDRYGKNAILKGMNFREGAMTIERNEQVGGHKA
;
A
#
# COMPACT_ATOMS: atom_id res chain seq x y z
N MET A 1 -0.58 -34.11 -1.88
CA MET A 1 -1.30 -33.03 -1.21
C MET A 1 -0.65 -31.74 -1.69
N ALA A 2 -1.43 -30.72 -1.97
CA ALA A 2 -0.89 -29.41 -2.37
C ALA A 2 -0.13 -28.80 -1.17
N ALA A 3 0.95 -28.07 -1.46
CA ALA A 3 1.79 -27.43 -0.45
C ALA A 3 2.15 -26.01 -0.90
N TYR A 4 1.53 -25.03 -0.26
CA TYR A 4 1.81 -23.62 -0.46
C TYR A 4 2.63 -23.06 0.70
N ILE A 5 3.61 -22.23 0.39
CA ILE A 5 4.46 -21.55 1.37
C ILE A 5 4.24 -20.06 1.22
N CYS A 6 3.94 -19.37 2.32
CA CYS A 6 3.92 -17.91 2.40
C CYS A 6 5.12 -17.46 3.23
N ILE A 7 5.95 -16.56 2.71
CA ILE A 7 7.15 -16.04 3.40
C ILE A 7 7.03 -14.53 3.53
N ASP A 8 7.24 -14.00 4.74
CA ASP A 8 7.22 -12.57 5.10
C ASP A 8 8.55 -12.19 5.75
N LEU A 9 9.22 -11.19 5.19
CA LEU A 9 10.50 -10.67 5.69
C LEU A 9 10.26 -9.84 6.95
N LYS A 10 10.94 -10.19 8.01
CA LYS A 10 10.66 -9.63 9.34
C LYS A 10 11.00 -8.17 9.46
N SER A 11 9.98 -7.30 9.57
CA SER A 11 10.13 -5.83 9.66
C SER A 11 11.04 -5.26 8.57
N PHE A 12 10.85 -5.67 7.33
CA PHE A 12 11.78 -5.59 6.21
C PHE A 12 12.57 -4.28 6.14
N TYR A 13 11.91 -3.13 5.99
CA TYR A 13 12.63 -1.85 5.86
C TYR A 13 13.51 -1.55 7.08
N ALA A 14 13.03 -1.84 8.29
CA ALA A 14 13.81 -1.61 9.50
C ALA A 14 14.98 -2.60 9.62
N SER A 15 14.81 -3.82 9.11
CA SER A 15 15.91 -4.81 9.06
C SER A 15 16.98 -4.39 8.07
N VAL A 16 16.61 -3.92 6.88
CA VAL A 16 17.58 -3.34 5.91
C VAL A 16 18.37 -2.21 6.56
N GLU A 17 17.70 -1.26 7.22
CA GLU A 17 18.35 -0.12 7.87
C GLU A 17 19.29 -0.54 9.02
N CYS A 18 18.96 -1.61 9.74
CA CYS A 18 19.88 -2.16 10.76
C CYS A 18 21.12 -2.78 10.12
N VAL A 19 20.93 -3.65 9.13
CA VAL A 19 22.05 -4.34 8.45
C VAL A 19 23.02 -3.34 7.82
N GLU A 20 22.52 -2.31 7.14
CA GLU A 20 23.32 -1.23 6.56
C GLU A 20 24.20 -0.50 7.59
N ARG A 21 23.76 -0.45 8.84
CA ARG A 21 24.50 0.16 9.96
C ARG A 21 25.36 -0.82 10.74
N GLY A 22 25.44 -2.09 10.30
CA GLY A 22 26.14 -3.15 11.02
C GLY A 22 25.48 -3.52 12.35
N LEU A 23 24.15 -3.31 12.47
CA LEU A 23 23.36 -3.58 13.66
C LEU A 23 22.50 -4.84 13.48
N ASP A 24 22.24 -5.57 14.56
CA ASP A 24 21.33 -6.70 14.56
C ASP A 24 19.87 -6.23 14.55
N PRO A 25 19.08 -6.57 13.49
CA PRO A 25 17.66 -6.22 13.39
C PRO A 25 16.79 -6.74 14.54
N LEU A 26 17.17 -7.84 15.17
CA LEU A 26 16.43 -8.45 16.27
C LEU A 26 16.70 -7.81 17.63
N ASN A 27 17.88 -7.18 17.77
CA ASN A 27 18.33 -6.59 19.03
C ASN A 27 18.23 -5.04 19.05
N THR A 28 18.09 -4.39 17.90
CA THR A 28 18.13 -2.94 17.79
C THR A 28 16.74 -2.31 17.83
N ASN A 29 16.55 -1.25 18.62
CA ASN A 29 15.36 -0.41 18.60
C ASN A 29 15.50 0.64 17.50
N LEU A 30 14.75 0.47 16.40
CA LEU A 30 14.79 1.35 15.24
C LEU A 30 13.41 1.49 14.59
N VAL A 31 13.12 2.68 14.08
CA VAL A 31 11.98 2.95 13.21
C VAL A 31 12.44 3.55 11.90
N VAL A 32 11.74 3.23 10.81
CA VAL A 32 11.92 3.89 9.51
C VAL A 32 10.85 4.95 9.36
N ALA A 33 11.25 6.22 9.41
CA ALA A 33 10.33 7.34 9.31
C ALA A 33 11.02 8.59 8.76
N ASP A 34 10.30 9.39 7.98
CA ASP A 34 10.77 10.71 7.51
C ASP A 34 10.50 11.78 8.57
N ALA A 35 11.41 11.93 9.52
CA ALA A 35 11.34 12.95 10.57
C ALA A 35 11.40 14.39 10.04
N GLY A 36 11.94 14.59 8.81
CA GLY A 36 12.01 15.91 8.17
C GLY A 36 10.63 16.46 7.77
N ARG A 37 9.60 15.60 7.68
CA ARG A 37 8.24 16.05 7.39
C ARG A 37 7.51 16.57 8.63
N THR A 38 7.12 15.71 9.51
CA THR A 38 6.48 16.03 10.80
C THR A 38 6.46 14.80 11.68
N GLU A 39 6.32 14.95 13.00
CA GLU A 39 6.09 13.83 13.92
C GLU A 39 4.80 13.04 13.64
N LYS A 40 3.88 13.57 12.82
CA LYS A 40 2.67 12.86 12.38
C LYS A 40 2.93 11.90 11.23
N THR A 41 4.17 11.81 10.72
CA THR A 41 4.54 10.84 9.68
C THR A 41 4.29 9.42 10.15
N ILE A 42 3.90 8.54 9.20
CA ILE A 42 3.73 7.11 9.49
C ILE A 42 5.11 6.47 9.42
N CYS A 43 5.46 5.69 10.44
CA CYS A 43 6.62 4.80 10.39
C CYS A 43 6.35 3.71 9.36
N LEU A 44 7.23 3.53 8.40
CA LEU A 44 7.14 2.49 7.39
C LEU A 44 7.41 1.11 7.97
N ALA A 45 8.33 1.04 8.94
CA ALA A 45 8.64 -0.16 9.68
C ALA A 45 9.12 0.17 11.09
N VAL A 46 8.96 -0.80 11.97
CA VAL A 46 9.41 -0.80 13.37
C VAL A 46 10.12 -2.13 13.62
N THR A 47 11.30 -2.12 14.22
CA THR A 47 12.04 -3.35 14.54
C THR A 47 11.30 -4.26 15.54
N PRO A 48 11.58 -5.56 15.53
CA PRO A 48 11.00 -6.50 16.49
C PRO A 48 11.27 -6.12 17.95
N ALA A 49 12.48 -5.65 18.26
CA ALA A 49 12.87 -5.21 19.60
C ALA A 49 11.97 -4.06 20.09
N LEU A 50 11.73 -3.06 19.24
CA LEU A 50 10.89 -1.91 19.61
C LEU A 50 9.40 -2.25 19.66
N LYS A 51 8.93 -3.22 18.85
CA LYS A 51 7.54 -3.74 18.93
C LYS A 51 7.23 -4.38 20.27
N GLN A 52 8.21 -4.90 21.01
CA GLN A 52 8.00 -5.50 22.34
C GLN A 52 7.43 -4.51 23.37
N TYR A 53 7.60 -3.21 23.13
CA TYR A 53 7.01 -2.16 23.97
C TYR A 53 5.56 -1.80 23.59
N GLY A 54 4.90 -2.61 22.73
CA GLY A 54 3.53 -2.40 22.30
C GLY A 54 3.37 -1.39 21.14
N ILE A 55 4.46 -1.05 20.46
CA ILE A 55 4.45 -0.14 19.29
C ILE A 55 4.02 -0.93 18.06
N PRO A 56 2.93 -0.56 17.37
CA PRO A 56 2.48 -1.24 16.16
C PRO A 56 3.45 -1.00 14.98
N GLY A 57 3.48 -1.93 14.03
CA GLY A 57 4.40 -1.88 12.88
C GLY A 57 4.26 -0.64 11.98
N ARG A 58 3.10 0.01 11.99
CA ARG A 58 2.79 1.23 11.23
C ARG A 58 2.29 2.36 12.14
N ALA A 59 2.92 2.52 13.29
CA ALA A 59 2.68 3.63 14.20
C ALA A 59 3.00 4.99 13.53
N ARG A 60 2.42 6.06 14.01
CA ARG A 60 2.93 7.39 13.72
C ARG A 60 4.14 7.70 14.61
N LEU A 61 5.07 8.50 14.12
CA LEU A 61 6.31 8.78 14.84
C LEU A 61 6.03 9.37 16.25
N PHE A 62 5.04 10.26 16.39
CA PHE A 62 4.68 10.78 17.71
C PHE A 62 4.17 9.69 18.68
N GLU A 63 3.46 8.66 18.19
CA GLU A 63 2.99 7.53 19.00
C GLU A 63 4.17 6.70 19.52
N VAL A 64 5.23 6.55 18.68
CA VAL A 64 6.48 5.91 19.09
C VAL A 64 7.15 6.72 20.19
N ILE A 65 7.32 8.03 19.99
CA ILE A 65 7.96 8.96 20.95
C ILE A 65 7.22 8.93 22.29
N GLU A 66 5.90 9.02 22.27
CA GLU A 66 5.08 8.97 23.50
C GLU A 66 5.20 7.63 24.23
N THR A 67 5.20 6.51 23.48
CA THR A 67 5.37 5.18 24.07
C THR A 67 6.74 5.04 24.72
N VAL A 68 7.81 5.47 24.05
CA VAL A 68 9.17 5.47 24.60
C VAL A 68 9.26 6.33 25.86
N ARG A 69 8.66 7.52 25.85
CA ARG A 69 8.58 8.39 27.07
C ARG A 69 7.89 7.68 28.23
N ARG A 70 6.76 7.04 27.96
CA ARG A 70 6.00 6.27 28.98
C ARG A 70 6.81 5.10 29.52
N VAL A 71 7.50 4.35 28.67
CA VAL A 71 8.39 3.25 29.08
C VAL A 71 9.52 3.77 29.96
N ASN A 72 10.13 4.87 29.56
CA ASN A 72 11.21 5.51 30.32
C ASN A 72 10.72 6.03 31.68
N ALA A 73 9.54 6.63 31.77
CA ALA A 73 8.96 7.01 33.05
C ALA A 73 8.77 5.82 34.00
N GLN A 74 8.30 4.68 33.47
CA GLN A 74 8.17 3.43 34.25
C GLN A 74 9.51 2.84 34.66
N ARG A 75 10.55 2.90 33.79
CA ARG A 75 11.90 2.47 34.10
C ARG A 75 12.52 3.35 35.22
N LEU A 76 12.37 4.67 35.08
CA LEU A 76 12.87 5.65 36.05
C LEU A 76 12.29 5.46 37.43
N GLN A 77 10.98 5.20 37.55
CA GLN A 77 10.32 4.93 38.83
C GLN A 77 10.86 3.68 39.56
N ARG A 78 11.46 2.75 38.85
CA ARG A 78 12.05 1.51 39.42
C ARG A 78 13.47 1.72 39.89
N LEU A 79 14.12 2.84 39.58
CA LEU A 79 15.49 3.13 39.99
C LEU A 79 15.53 3.76 41.36
N PRO A 80 16.44 3.32 42.25
CA PRO A 80 16.55 3.87 43.61
C PRO A 80 16.81 5.37 43.65
N ASN A 81 17.61 5.89 42.72
CA ASN A 81 18.00 7.27 42.67
C ASN A 81 17.16 8.12 41.70
N HIS A 82 16.17 7.52 41.03
CA HIS A 82 15.37 8.17 39.97
C HIS A 82 16.18 8.91 38.91
N GLU A 83 17.39 8.38 38.58
CA GLU A 83 18.26 8.93 37.54
C GLU A 83 18.78 7.81 36.64
N PHE A 84 18.84 8.08 35.32
CA PHE A 84 19.48 7.18 34.37
C PHE A 84 20.97 7.41 34.33
N MET A 85 21.77 6.32 34.22
CA MET A 85 23.20 6.36 34.06
C MET A 85 23.70 6.50 32.61
N GLY A 86 22.75 6.43 31.65
CA GLY A 86 23.01 6.48 30.22
C GLY A 86 21.79 6.11 29.42
N LYS A 87 21.96 5.88 28.13
CA LYS A 87 20.90 5.45 27.22
C LYS A 87 21.40 4.37 26.25
N SER A 88 20.51 3.49 25.80
CA SER A 88 20.83 2.50 24.79
C SER A 88 19.64 2.25 23.87
N TYR A 89 19.95 1.94 22.61
CA TYR A 89 18.99 1.44 21.62
C TYR A 89 19.06 -0.10 21.42
N LEU A 90 19.94 -0.79 22.20
CA LEU A 90 20.07 -2.26 22.13
C LEU A 90 19.21 -2.94 23.21
N ALA A 91 18.33 -3.85 22.78
CA ALA A 91 17.42 -4.54 23.68
C ALA A 91 18.16 -5.40 24.73
N SER A 92 19.28 -6.02 24.34
CA SER A 92 20.13 -6.80 25.23
C SER A 92 20.71 -5.97 26.37
N GLU A 93 21.23 -4.77 26.08
CA GLU A 93 21.78 -3.85 27.09
C GLU A 93 20.68 -3.33 28.03
N LEU A 94 19.54 -2.96 27.46
CA LEU A 94 18.39 -2.48 28.22
C LEU A 94 17.80 -3.57 29.14
N GLY A 95 17.90 -4.85 28.73
CA GLY A 95 17.50 -5.98 29.54
C GLY A 95 18.48 -6.30 30.68
N GLN A 96 19.78 -6.16 30.43
CA GLN A 96 20.84 -6.41 31.42
C GLN A 96 21.01 -5.25 32.40
N ASN A 97 20.79 -4.01 31.96
CA ASN A 97 20.99 -2.83 32.79
C ASN A 97 19.73 -1.96 32.90
N PRO A 98 18.95 -2.09 33.98
CA PRO A 98 17.75 -1.28 34.21
C PRO A 98 18.02 0.23 34.31
N SER A 99 19.25 0.67 34.65
CA SER A 99 19.61 2.08 34.77
C SER A 99 19.84 2.80 33.43
N LEU A 100 19.73 2.07 32.31
CA LEU A 100 19.78 2.67 30.98
C LEU A 100 18.39 3.15 30.52
N GLN A 101 18.37 4.34 29.99
CA GLN A 101 17.19 4.90 29.30
C GLN A 101 16.99 4.19 27.96
N LEU A 102 15.75 3.82 27.63
CA LEU A 102 15.39 3.34 26.30
C LEU A 102 15.54 4.48 25.28
N ASP A 103 16.39 4.27 24.30
CA ASP A 103 16.54 5.11 23.12
C ASP A 103 16.20 4.31 21.86
N PHE A 104 16.01 4.99 20.73
CA PHE A 104 15.77 4.34 19.45
C PHE A 104 16.29 5.19 18.29
N ILE A 105 16.60 4.53 17.18
CA ILE A 105 17.11 5.16 15.95
C ILE A 105 15.92 5.50 15.06
N ILE A 106 15.89 6.70 14.49
CA ILE A 106 14.98 7.09 13.42
C ILE A 106 15.77 7.09 12.11
N ALA A 107 15.53 6.11 11.25
CA ALA A 107 16.16 5.99 9.95
C ALA A 107 15.28 6.64 8.87
N PRO A 108 15.82 7.52 8.01
CA PRO A 108 15.08 8.04 6.88
C PRO A 108 14.78 6.90 5.87
N PRO A 109 13.62 6.91 5.17
CA PRO A 109 13.32 5.92 4.15
C PRO A 109 14.29 5.97 2.97
N GLN A 110 14.63 4.80 2.41
CA GLN A 110 15.46 4.59 1.21
C GLN A 110 14.73 3.60 0.28
N MET A 111 13.62 4.04 -0.33
CA MET A 111 12.72 3.12 -1.03
C MET A 111 13.36 2.41 -2.22
N ALA A 112 14.24 3.08 -2.98
CA ALA A 112 14.95 2.46 -4.09
C ALA A 112 15.85 1.31 -3.60
N HIS A 113 16.60 1.56 -2.51
CA HIS A 113 17.45 0.54 -1.91
C HIS A 113 16.65 -0.66 -1.36
N TYR A 114 15.50 -0.41 -0.74
CA TYR A 114 14.62 -1.53 -0.31
C TYR A 114 14.13 -2.36 -1.49
N MET A 115 13.83 -1.75 -2.64
CA MET A 115 13.46 -2.48 -3.85
C MET A 115 14.62 -3.33 -4.39
N GLU A 116 15.86 -2.83 -4.34
CA GLU A 116 17.06 -3.59 -4.73
C GLU A 116 17.26 -4.82 -3.85
N ILE A 117 17.17 -4.66 -2.52
CA ILE A 117 17.30 -5.79 -1.58
C ILE A 117 16.14 -6.79 -1.77
N SER A 118 14.90 -6.31 -1.95
CA SER A 118 13.76 -7.19 -2.25
C SER A 118 13.98 -7.99 -3.54
N THR A 119 14.50 -7.36 -4.58
CA THR A 119 14.82 -8.04 -5.85
C THR A 119 15.91 -9.11 -5.64
N LYS A 120 16.97 -8.78 -4.89
CA LYS A 120 18.02 -9.75 -4.54
C LYS A 120 17.44 -10.96 -3.78
N ILE A 121 16.52 -10.73 -2.84
CA ILE A 121 15.87 -11.81 -2.10
C ILE A 121 14.99 -12.67 -3.04
N TYR A 122 14.26 -12.03 -3.96
CA TYR A 122 13.49 -12.75 -4.97
C TYR A 122 14.37 -13.63 -5.86
N GLU A 123 15.56 -13.17 -6.25
CA GLU A 123 16.55 -13.95 -7.01
C GLU A 123 17.03 -15.19 -6.22
N ILE A 124 17.11 -15.11 -4.88
CA ILE A 124 17.39 -16.28 -4.04
C ILE A 124 16.27 -17.30 -4.13
N TYR A 125 14.99 -16.88 -4.07
CA TYR A 125 13.86 -17.80 -4.22
C TYR A 125 13.85 -18.47 -5.61
N LEU A 126 14.26 -17.77 -6.67
CA LEU A 126 14.35 -18.31 -8.02
C LEU A 126 15.39 -19.44 -8.18
N ARG A 127 16.32 -19.59 -7.26
CA ARG A 127 17.26 -20.73 -7.25
C ARG A 127 16.56 -22.06 -6.91
N TYR A 128 15.39 -21.98 -6.31
CA TYR A 128 14.64 -23.13 -5.81
C TYR A 128 13.33 -23.34 -6.56
N ILE A 129 12.68 -22.30 -6.96
CA ILE A 129 11.30 -22.29 -7.47
C ILE A 129 11.26 -21.49 -8.76
N ALA A 130 10.55 -21.99 -9.76
CA ALA A 130 10.34 -21.27 -11.01
C ALA A 130 9.45 -20.03 -10.83
N PRO A 131 9.62 -18.98 -11.63
CA PRO A 131 8.89 -17.72 -11.45
C PRO A 131 7.37 -17.85 -11.65
N GLU A 132 6.89 -18.83 -12.40
CA GLU A 132 5.48 -19.17 -12.56
C GLU A 132 4.83 -19.66 -11.26
N ASP A 133 5.60 -20.27 -10.36
CA ASP A 133 5.13 -20.80 -9.09
C ASP A 133 5.41 -19.87 -7.90
N ILE A 134 5.90 -18.65 -8.17
CA ILE A 134 6.05 -17.56 -7.17
C ILE A 134 5.14 -16.40 -7.49
N HIS A 135 4.33 -15.99 -6.51
CA HIS A 135 3.58 -14.73 -6.55
C HIS A 135 4.17 -13.73 -5.56
N VAL A 136 4.74 -12.63 -6.07
CA VAL A 136 5.19 -11.51 -5.25
C VAL A 136 3.95 -10.72 -4.81
N TYR A 137 3.55 -10.91 -3.54
CA TYR A 137 2.37 -10.27 -2.96
C TYR A 137 2.65 -8.83 -2.54
N SER A 138 3.84 -8.59 -1.99
CA SER A 138 4.34 -7.25 -1.65
C SER A 138 5.87 -7.21 -1.78
N ILE A 139 6.48 -6.09 -1.40
CA ILE A 139 7.94 -5.93 -1.39
C ILE A 139 8.65 -6.88 -0.40
N ASP A 140 7.93 -7.37 0.60
CA ASP A 140 8.45 -8.18 1.70
C ASP A 140 7.75 -9.53 1.85
N GLU A 141 6.76 -9.83 0.98
CA GLU A 141 5.95 -11.04 1.09
C GLU A 141 5.77 -11.75 -0.24
N VAL A 142 5.94 -13.08 -0.24
CA VAL A 142 5.74 -13.94 -1.40
C VAL A 142 4.88 -15.16 -1.05
N PHE A 143 4.11 -15.63 -2.03
CA PHE A 143 3.48 -16.95 -2.04
C PHE A 143 4.20 -17.85 -3.03
N ILE A 144 4.38 -19.10 -2.66
CA ILE A 144 5.09 -20.12 -3.43
C ILE A 144 4.22 -21.38 -3.50
N ASP A 145 4.00 -21.91 -4.68
CA ASP A 145 3.50 -23.28 -4.85
C ASP A 145 4.68 -24.24 -4.85
N ALA A 146 4.88 -24.92 -3.73
CA ALA A 146 5.98 -25.86 -3.55
C ALA A 146 5.62 -27.30 -3.96
N THR A 147 4.38 -27.58 -4.39
CA THR A 147 3.83 -28.91 -4.59
C THR A 147 4.70 -29.78 -5.51
N GLY A 148 5.12 -29.25 -6.66
CA GLY A 148 5.93 -29.97 -7.64
C GLY A 148 7.38 -30.20 -7.23
N TYR A 149 7.89 -29.41 -6.30
CA TYR A 149 9.32 -29.34 -5.97
C TYR A 149 9.74 -30.29 -4.85
N LEU A 150 8.83 -30.64 -3.95
CA LEU A 150 9.14 -31.45 -2.74
C LEU A 150 9.71 -32.83 -3.08
N LYS A 151 9.19 -33.46 -4.14
CA LYS A 151 9.71 -34.76 -4.60
C LYS A 151 11.11 -34.63 -5.19
N THR A 152 11.35 -33.57 -5.96
CA THR A 152 12.65 -33.31 -6.62
C THR A 152 13.73 -32.99 -5.59
N TYR A 153 13.39 -32.21 -4.56
CA TYR A 153 14.32 -31.85 -3.49
C TYR A 153 14.40 -32.88 -2.36
N HIS A 154 13.56 -33.93 -2.38
CA HIS A 154 13.46 -34.94 -1.32
C HIS A 154 13.32 -34.31 0.08
N CYS A 155 12.48 -33.30 0.22
CA CYS A 155 12.30 -32.54 1.46
C CYS A 155 10.83 -32.24 1.74
N THR A 156 10.55 -31.92 3.01
CA THR A 156 9.26 -31.43 3.46
C THR A 156 9.09 -29.93 3.10
N PRO A 157 7.86 -29.41 3.04
CA PRO A 157 7.63 -27.96 2.84
C PRO A 157 8.35 -27.08 3.89
N GLN A 158 8.43 -27.57 5.14
CA GLN A 158 9.12 -26.86 6.23
C GLN A 158 10.64 -26.80 6.00
N GLU A 159 11.25 -27.90 5.53
CA GLU A 159 12.69 -27.95 5.22
C GLU A 159 13.02 -27.04 4.05
N LEU A 160 12.18 -27.02 3.00
CA LEU A 160 12.36 -26.14 1.86
C LEU A 160 12.25 -24.66 2.28
N ALA A 161 11.21 -24.28 3.02
CA ALA A 161 11.03 -22.93 3.54
C ALA A 161 12.24 -22.50 4.40
N ARG A 162 12.68 -23.37 5.32
CA ARG A 162 13.84 -23.11 6.19
C ARG A 162 15.12 -22.92 5.38
N LYS A 163 15.33 -23.72 4.33
CA LYS A 163 16.49 -23.62 3.47
C LYS A 163 16.52 -22.25 2.75
N MET A 164 15.43 -21.85 2.13
CA MET A 164 15.31 -20.54 1.48
C MET A 164 15.54 -19.40 2.45
N ILE A 165 14.90 -19.41 3.63
CA ILE A 165 15.04 -18.35 4.64
C ILE A 165 16.46 -18.27 5.18
N ARG A 166 17.14 -19.40 5.37
CA ARG A 166 18.54 -19.40 5.82
C ARG A 166 19.47 -18.78 4.77
N GLU A 167 19.26 -19.06 3.50
CA GLU A 167 20.05 -18.45 2.43
C GLU A 167 19.80 -16.94 2.34
N VAL A 168 18.54 -16.50 2.47
CA VAL A 168 18.21 -15.07 2.58
C VAL A 168 18.95 -14.43 3.76
N LEU A 169 18.92 -15.07 4.94
CA LEU A 169 19.61 -14.56 6.12
C LEU A 169 21.13 -14.47 5.91
N GLN A 170 21.74 -15.48 5.31
CA GLN A 170 23.17 -15.52 5.05
C GLN A 170 23.62 -14.43 4.07
N GLU A 171 22.83 -14.19 3.01
CA GLU A 171 23.20 -13.22 1.97
C GLU A 171 22.81 -11.77 2.30
N THR A 172 21.78 -11.58 3.13
CA THR A 172 21.21 -10.24 3.36
C THR A 172 21.14 -9.84 4.82
N GLY A 173 21.43 -10.73 5.76
CA GLY A 173 21.28 -10.46 7.20
C GLY A 173 19.80 -10.32 7.66
N ILE A 174 18.84 -10.61 6.79
CA ILE A 174 17.41 -10.44 7.07
C ILE A 174 16.75 -11.81 7.28
N THR A 175 16.06 -11.95 8.39
CA THR A 175 15.30 -13.16 8.69
C THR A 175 13.83 -13.03 8.23
N ALA A 176 13.12 -14.16 8.16
CA ALA A 176 11.74 -14.22 7.72
C ALA A 176 10.89 -15.13 8.61
N THR A 177 9.58 -15.02 8.46
CA THR A 177 8.58 -15.93 9.01
C THR A 177 7.89 -16.63 7.85
N ALA A 178 7.59 -17.93 7.99
CA ALA A 178 6.86 -18.66 6.97
C ALA A 178 5.61 -19.35 7.54
N GLY A 179 4.62 -19.46 6.67
CA GLY A 179 3.44 -20.28 6.88
C GLY A 179 3.29 -21.29 5.75
N ILE A 180 2.90 -22.48 6.07
CA ILE A 180 2.67 -23.58 5.14
C ILE A 180 1.20 -23.96 5.21
N GLY A 181 0.58 -24.19 4.07
CA GLY A 181 -0.83 -24.58 4.00
C GLY A 181 -1.15 -25.46 2.81
N THR A 182 -2.26 -26.17 2.87
CA THR A 182 -2.82 -26.93 1.77
C THR A 182 -3.41 -26.05 0.67
N ASN A 183 -3.61 -24.76 0.96
CA ASN A 183 -4.02 -23.72 0.04
C ASN A 183 -3.37 -22.36 0.42
N LEU A 184 -3.54 -21.35 -0.42
CA LEU A 184 -2.92 -20.01 -0.24
C LEU A 184 -3.43 -19.32 1.03
N TYR A 185 -4.71 -19.45 1.36
CA TYR A 185 -5.28 -18.85 2.56
C TYR A 185 -4.65 -19.46 3.83
N LEU A 186 -4.60 -20.78 3.93
CA LEU A 186 -4.05 -21.47 5.09
C LEU A 186 -2.55 -21.19 5.26
N ALA A 187 -1.78 -21.12 4.15
CA ALA A 187 -0.39 -20.69 4.21
C ALA A 187 -0.24 -19.29 4.82
N LYS A 188 -1.07 -18.33 4.38
CA LYS A 188 -1.07 -16.96 4.91
C LYS A 188 -1.46 -16.91 6.38
N ILE A 189 -2.52 -17.61 6.79
CA ILE A 189 -3.01 -17.63 8.18
C ILE A 189 -2.03 -18.35 9.11
N ALA A 190 -1.39 -19.42 8.63
CA ALA A 190 -0.32 -20.08 9.38
C ALA A 190 0.81 -19.10 9.71
N MET A 191 1.21 -18.28 8.72
CA MET A 191 2.25 -17.27 8.88
C MET A 191 1.81 -16.14 9.82
N ASP A 192 0.64 -15.54 9.57
CA ASP A 192 0.20 -14.32 10.26
C ASP A 192 -0.23 -14.54 11.70
N ILE A 193 -0.86 -15.68 12.01
CA ILE A 193 -1.45 -15.92 13.32
C ILE A 193 -0.66 -16.96 14.11
N VAL A 194 -0.36 -18.13 13.50
CA VAL A 194 0.23 -19.26 14.23
C VAL A 194 1.72 -19.05 14.42
N ALA A 195 2.46 -18.76 13.36
CA ALA A 195 3.91 -18.60 13.43
C ALA A 195 4.35 -17.46 14.36
N LYS A 196 3.55 -16.41 14.51
CA LYS A 196 3.85 -15.31 15.45
C LYS A 196 3.83 -15.74 16.92
N LYS A 197 3.12 -16.83 17.26
CA LYS A 197 3.01 -17.36 18.62
C LYS A 197 4.04 -18.46 18.94
N ILE A 198 4.70 -18.98 17.92
CA ILE A 198 5.73 -20.03 18.09
C ILE A 198 7.06 -19.37 18.48
N PRO A 199 7.85 -19.98 19.38
CA PRO A 199 9.23 -19.54 19.63
C PRO A 199 10.04 -19.53 18.33
N ALA A 200 10.87 -18.52 18.18
CA ALA A 200 11.81 -18.46 17.06
C ALA A 200 12.94 -19.47 17.29
N ASP A 201 13.50 -20.03 16.20
CA ASP A 201 14.75 -20.79 16.28
C ASP A 201 15.94 -19.83 16.53
N GLU A 202 17.15 -20.40 16.61
CA GLU A 202 18.40 -19.66 16.84
C GLU A 202 18.66 -18.52 15.85
N ASN A 203 18.11 -18.63 14.63
CA ASN A 203 18.20 -17.64 13.55
C ASN A 203 17.00 -16.69 13.49
N GLY A 204 16.13 -16.71 14.48
CA GLY A 204 14.93 -15.89 14.53
C GLY A 204 13.80 -16.35 13.60
N VAL A 205 13.94 -17.52 12.96
CA VAL A 205 12.98 -18.07 12.01
C VAL A 205 11.80 -18.71 12.74
N ARG A 206 10.60 -18.50 12.23
CA ARG A 206 9.36 -19.10 12.71
C ARG A 206 8.62 -19.71 11.53
N ILE A 207 8.26 -20.98 11.62
CA ILE A 207 7.52 -21.69 10.57
C ILE A 207 6.34 -22.38 11.22
N ALA A 208 5.14 -22.14 10.69
CA ALA A 208 3.91 -22.83 11.12
C ALA A 208 3.25 -23.51 9.93
N GLU A 209 2.47 -24.54 10.20
CA GLU A 209 1.74 -25.30 9.20
C GLU A 209 0.28 -25.47 9.61
N LEU A 210 -0.63 -25.33 8.62
CA LEU A 210 -2.06 -25.57 8.76
C LEU A 210 -2.59 -26.35 7.57
N ASP A 211 -3.44 -27.32 7.88
CA ASP A 211 -4.45 -27.89 7.00
C ASP A 211 -5.85 -27.43 7.46
N GLU A 212 -6.89 -27.83 6.74
CA GLU A 212 -8.26 -27.43 7.03
C GLU A 212 -8.72 -27.88 8.43
N MET A 213 -8.29 -29.06 8.89
CA MET A 213 -8.67 -29.60 10.20
C MET A 213 -7.94 -28.88 11.33
N SER A 214 -6.65 -28.74 11.24
CA SER A 214 -5.83 -28.04 12.24
C SER A 214 -6.15 -26.54 12.30
N TYR A 215 -6.57 -25.92 11.17
CA TYR A 215 -7.12 -24.58 11.15
C TYR A 215 -8.38 -24.47 12.01
N ARG A 216 -9.35 -25.37 11.81
CA ARG A 216 -10.60 -25.36 12.58
C ARG A 216 -10.34 -25.62 14.06
N GLU A 217 -9.49 -26.56 14.39
CA GLU A 217 -9.14 -26.88 15.78
C GLU A 217 -8.45 -25.72 16.50
N LYS A 218 -7.50 -25.04 15.85
CA LYS A 218 -6.65 -24.03 16.48
C LYS A 218 -7.21 -22.61 16.38
N LEU A 219 -7.96 -22.28 15.32
CA LEU A 219 -8.26 -20.89 14.98
C LEU A 219 -9.76 -20.56 14.87
N TRP A 220 -10.66 -21.52 14.91
CA TRP A 220 -12.11 -21.22 14.90
C TRP A 220 -12.57 -20.36 16.08
N SER A 221 -11.89 -20.45 17.24
CA SER A 221 -12.16 -19.63 18.42
C SER A 221 -11.26 -18.40 18.55
N HIS A 222 -10.37 -18.17 17.56
CA HIS A 222 -9.44 -17.04 17.61
C HIS A 222 -10.15 -15.69 17.46
N ILE A 223 -9.73 -14.71 18.27
CA ILE A 223 -10.15 -13.32 18.23
C ILE A 223 -8.89 -12.42 18.25
N PRO A 224 -8.95 -11.22 17.62
CA PRO A 224 -10.08 -10.64 16.90
C PRO A 224 -10.18 -11.16 15.44
N LEU A 225 -11.35 -11.02 14.83
CA LEU A 225 -11.55 -11.35 13.40
C LEU A 225 -10.62 -10.57 12.45
N THR A 226 -10.17 -9.39 12.85
CA THR A 226 -9.25 -8.56 12.06
C THR A 226 -7.84 -9.13 11.91
N ASP A 227 -7.49 -10.19 12.62
CA ASP A 227 -6.22 -10.90 12.44
C ASP A 227 -6.25 -11.81 11.20
N PHE A 228 -7.46 -12.17 10.73
CA PHE A 228 -7.62 -12.98 9.54
C PHE A 228 -7.48 -12.17 8.27
N TRP A 229 -6.73 -12.70 7.33
CA TRP A 229 -6.52 -12.09 6.03
C TRP A 229 -7.85 -11.72 5.35
N ARG A 230 -7.92 -10.54 4.76
CA ARG A 230 -9.09 -9.92 4.13
C ARG A 230 -10.24 -9.49 5.06
N ILE A 231 -10.17 -9.70 6.36
CA ILE A 231 -11.14 -9.16 7.30
C ILE A 231 -10.63 -7.86 7.93
N GLY A 232 -11.02 -6.75 7.35
CA GLY A 232 -10.75 -5.43 7.93
C GLY A 232 -11.79 -5.02 8.98
N SER A 233 -11.53 -3.92 9.69
CA SER A 233 -12.44 -3.39 10.74
C SER A 233 -13.87 -3.12 10.27
N GLY A 234 -14.07 -2.85 8.97
CA GLY A 234 -15.41 -2.65 8.38
C GLY A 234 -16.21 -3.95 8.29
N TYR A 235 -15.55 -5.04 7.92
CA TYR A 235 -16.14 -6.39 7.88
C TYR A 235 -16.39 -6.90 9.29
N ALA A 236 -15.39 -6.84 10.17
CA ALA A 236 -15.52 -7.27 11.56
C ALA A 236 -16.72 -6.61 12.25
N ARG A 237 -16.84 -5.27 12.20
CA ARG A 237 -17.99 -4.56 12.78
C ARG A 237 -19.37 -4.95 12.22
N ARG A 238 -19.44 -5.37 10.94
CA ARG A 238 -20.71 -5.87 10.35
C ARG A 238 -21.03 -7.28 10.83
N LEU A 239 -20.02 -8.14 10.94
CA LEU A 239 -20.15 -9.48 11.50
C LEU A 239 -20.53 -9.44 13.00
N GLU A 240 -19.87 -8.59 13.79
CA GLU A 240 -20.18 -8.36 15.22
C GLU A 240 -21.64 -7.94 15.45
N LYS A 241 -22.23 -7.13 14.58
CA LYS A 241 -23.66 -6.77 14.63
C LYS A 241 -24.59 -7.98 14.46
N MET A 242 -24.09 -9.04 13.83
CA MET A 242 -24.80 -10.32 13.66
C MET A 242 -24.44 -11.33 14.75
N GLN A 243 -23.72 -10.91 15.80
CA GLN A 243 -23.21 -11.78 16.87
C GLN A 243 -22.22 -12.84 16.35
N ILE A 244 -21.49 -12.53 15.28
CA ILE A 244 -20.41 -13.35 14.71
C ILE A 244 -19.08 -12.73 15.12
N PHE A 245 -18.36 -13.37 16.04
CA PHE A 245 -17.13 -12.85 16.63
C PHE A 245 -15.89 -13.66 16.24
N THR A 246 -16.09 -14.87 15.71
CA THR A 246 -15.03 -15.81 15.35
C THR A 246 -15.25 -16.41 13.96
N MET A 247 -14.21 -17.01 13.38
CA MET A 247 -14.36 -17.75 12.12
C MET A 247 -15.24 -18.99 12.28
N GLY A 248 -15.21 -19.63 13.44
CA GLY A 248 -16.10 -20.74 13.76
C GLY A 248 -17.57 -20.32 13.85
N ASP A 249 -17.87 -19.09 14.35
CA ASP A 249 -19.23 -18.57 14.34
C ASP A 249 -19.68 -18.30 12.92
N LEU A 250 -18.82 -17.71 12.08
CA LEU A 250 -19.09 -17.45 10.69
C LEU A 250 -19.36 -18.73 9.89
N ALA A 251 -18.53 -19.75 10.07
CA ALA A 251 -18.70 -21.05 9.43
C ALA A 251 -20.04 -21.69 9.79
N ARG A 252 -20.37 -21.79 11.08
CA ARG A 252 -21.66 -22.33 11.53
C ARG A 252 -22.86 -21.49 11.08
N PHE A 253 -22.73 -20.18 11.10
CA PHE A 253 -23.78 -19.28 10.62
C PHE A 253 -24.04 -19.45 9.12
N SER A 254 -23.02 -19.72 8.31
CA SER A 254 -23.16 -19.88 6.86
C SER A 254 -24.05 -21.07 6.46
N GLU A 255 -24.17 -22.11 7.30
CA GLU A 255 -24.99 -23.28 7.00
C GLU A 255 -26.51 -22.95 6.83
N HIS A 256 -26.97 -21.87 7.49
CA HIS A 256 -28.38 -21.49 7.48
C HIS A 256 -28.62 -20.00 7.15
N GLY A 257 -27.57 -19.19 7.15
CA GLY A 257 -27.62 -17.72 6.98
C GLY A 257 -26.88 -17.19 5.76
N GLU A 258 -26.57 -18.04 4.80
CA GLU A 258 -25.80 -17.68 3.60
C GLU A 258 -26.42 -16.50 2.85
N ASP A 259 -27.74 -16.52 2.59
CA ASP A 259 -28.45 -15.43 1.93
C ASP A 259 -28.27 -14.06 2.61
N LEU A 260 -28.20 -14.06 3.94
CA LEU A 260 -27.99 -12.83 4.71
C LEU A 260 -26.56 -12.31 4.55
N LEU A 261 -25.58 -13.22 4.51
CA LEU A 261 -24.18 -12.87 4.24
C LEU A 261 -24.03 -12.26 2.83
N PHE A 262 -24.66 -12.85 1.81
CA PHE A 262 -24.65 -12.30 0.45
C PHE A 262 -25.35 -10.93 0.37
N ARG A 263 -26.46 -10.70 1.07
CA ARG A 263 -27.09 -9.38 1.15
C ARG A 263 -26.20 -8.33 1.79
N MET A 264 -25.39 -8.72 2.80
CA MET A 264 -24.51 -7.79 3.53
C MET A 264 -23.18 -7.52 2.84
N PHE A 265 -22.60 -8.53 2.22
CA PHE A 265 -21.23 -8.48 1.71
C PHE A 265 -21.15 -8.62 0.17
N GLY A 266 -22.27 -8.88 -0.51
CA GLY A 266 -22.28 -9.15 -1.94
C GLY A 266 -21.45 -10.38 -2.27
N VAL A 267 -20.83 -10.40 -3.42
CA VAL A 267 -19.96 -11.51 -3.89
C VAL A 267 -18.77 -11.81 -2.93
N ALA A 268 -18.41 -10.88 -2.08
CA ALA A 268 -17.36 -11.12 -1.08
C ALA A 268 -17.81 -12.07 0.05
N ALA A 269 -19.10 -12.38 0.15
CA ALA A 269 -19.63 -13.37 1.10
C ALA A 269 -19.10 -14.77 0.79
N GLU A 270 -19.00 -15.15 -0.48
CA GLU A 270 -18.46 -16.45 -0.90
C GLU A 270 -17.05 -16.65 -0.31
N LEU A 271 -16.15 -15.70 -0.54
CA LEU A 271 -14.78 -15.77 -0.01
C LEU A 271 -14.73 -15.79 1.52
N LEU A 272 -15.63 -15.03 2.18
CA LEU A 272 -15.71 -15.03 3.64
C LEU A 272 -16.13 -16.40 4.20
N ILE A 273 -17.09 -17.06 3.56
CA ILE A 273 -17.59 -18.38 3.92
C ILE A 273 -16.49 -19.42 3.68
N ASP A 274 -15.89 -19.43 2.50
CA ASP A 274 -14.81 -20.35 2.15
C ASP A 274 -13.66 -20.26 3.16
N HIS A 275 -13.20 -19.06 3.46
CA HIS A 275 -12.14 -18.82 4.43
C HIS A 275 -12.54 -19.23 5.85
N ALA A 276 -13.81 -19.09 6.23
CA ALA A 276 -14.28 -19.57 7.54
C ALA A 276 -14.18 -21.10 7.67
N TRP A 277 -14.38 -21.82 6.57
CA TRP A 277 -14.20 -23.26 6.50
C TRP A 277 -12.74 -23.70 6.28
N GLY A 278 -11.84 -22.77 6.00
CA GLY A 278 -10.43 -23.03 5.67
C GLY A 278 -10.20 -23.41 4.21
N TYR A 279 -11.15 -23.07 3.33
CA TYR A 279 -11.06 -23.34 1.92
C TYR A 279 -10.60 -22.11 1.13
N GLU A 280 -9.86 -22.31 0.04
CA GLU A 280 -9.47 -21.29 -0.93
C GLU A 280 -9.33 -21.95 -2.31
N SER A 281 -10.14 -21.50 -3.25
CA SER A 281 -10.15 -22.03 -4.63
C SER A 281 -9.05 -21.42 -5.51
N CYS A 282 -8.48 -20.28 -5.11
CA CYS A 282 -7.47 -19.59 -5.89
C CYS A 282 -6.16 -20.39 -5.91
N THR A 283 -5.65 -20.61 -7.11
CA THR A 283 -4.35 -21.29 -7.34
C THR A 283 -3.33 -20.31 -7.89
N MET A 284 -2.05 -20.70 -7.90
CA MET A 284 -0.98 -19.92 -8.54
C MET A 284 -1.29 -19.66 -10.02
N GLN A 285 -1.80 -20.65 -10.74
CA GLN A 285 -2.20 -20.51 -12.13
C GLN A 285 -3.34 -19.48 -12.30
N ALA A 286 -4.33 -19.49 -11.41
CA ALA A 286 -5.43 -18.51 -11.43
C ALA A 286 -4.90 -17.08 -11.24
N ILE A 287 -3.95 -16.89 -10.31
CA ILE A 287 -3.30 -15.59 -10.10
C ILE A 287 -2.56 -15.13 -11.35
N LYS A 288 -1.75 -16.00 -11.96
CA LYS A 288 -0.92 -15.67 -13.13
C LYS A 288 -1.74 -15.40 -14.40
N SER A 289 -2.88 -16.07 -14.55
CA SER A 289 -3.78 -15.88 -15.70
C SER A 289 -4.81 -14.77 -15.52
N TYR A 290 -4.91 -14.17 -14.31
CA TYR A 290 -5.92 -13.17 -14.03
C TYR A 290 -5.69 -11.88 -14.83
N GLN A 291 -6.73 -11.47 -15.56
CA GLN A 291 -6.77 -10.17 -16.23
C GLN A 291 -7.92 -9.33 -15.65
N PRO A 292 -7.66 -8.14 -15.12
CA PRO A 292 -8.69 -7.27 -14.59
C PRO A 292 -9.70 -6.87 -15.67
N LYS A 293 -10.99 -6.96 -15.37
CA LYS A 293 -12.07 -6.54 -16.29
C LYS A 293 -12.22 -5.02 -16.38
N GLY A 294 -11.81 -4.29 -15.36
CA GLY A 294 -11.89 -2.84 -15.33
C GLY A 294 -10.53 -2.24 -15.04
N HIS A 295 -10.16 -1.23 -15.80
CA HIS A 295 -8.89 -0.55 -15.64
C HIS A 295 -9.12 0.88 -15.16
N SER A 296 -8.44 1.26 -14.10
CA SER A 296 -8.29 2.64 -13.67
C SER A 296 -6.86 2.91 -13.30
N ILE A 297 -6.39 4.13 -13.55
CA ILE A 297 -5.08 4.60 -13.12
C ILE A 297 -5.31 5.76 -12.17
N SER A 298 -4.79 5.65 -10.95
CA SER A 298 -4.98 6.67 -9.93
C SER A 298 -3.66 7.15 -9.33
N GLN A 299 -3.65 8.41 -8.93
CA GLN A 299 -2.58 9.02 -8.17
C GLN A 299 -3.16 9.73 -6.95
N GLY A 300 -2.48 9.63 -5.81
CA GLY A 300 -2.86 10.31 -4.58
C GLY A 300 -1.69 11.06 -3.98
N GLN A 301 -2.00 12.15 -3.25
CA GLN A 301 -1.01 12.96 -2.56
C GLN A 301 -1.57 13.50 -1.25
N VAL A 302 -0.75 13.46 -0.19
CA VAL A 302 -0.99 14.17 1.06
C VAL A 302 0.00 15.33 1.11
N LEU A 303 -0.53 16.55 1.29
CA LEU A 303 0.28 17.76 1.31
C LEU A 303 1.05 17.89 2.63
N PRO A 304 2.23 18.51 2.64
CA PRO A 304 3.06 18.69 3.84
C PRO A 304 2.38 19.61 4.88
N CYS A 305 1.65 20.60 4.41
CA CYS A 305 0.85 21.52 5.22
C CYS A 305 -0.50 21.77 4.54
N PRO A 306 -1.48 22.43 5.21
CA PRO A 306 -2.70 22.86 4.56
C PRO A 306 -2.41 23.89 3.46
N TYR A 307 -3.05 23.74 2.31
CA TYR A 307 -2.95 24.62 1.15
C TYR A 307 -4.27 25.37 0.92
N ASP A 308 -4.19 26.62 0.50
CA ASP A 308 -5.34 27.38 0.02
C ASP A 308 -5.86 26.84 -1.32
N PHE A 309 -6.96 27.43 -1.80
CA PHE A 309 -7.61 27.02 -3.04
C PHE A 309 -6.65 27.09 -4.26
N GLU A 310 -5.89 28.18 -4.40
CA GLU A 310 -5.01 28.40 -5.55
C GLU A 310 -3.81 27.44 -5.56
N LYS A 311 -3.16 27.25 -4.41
CA LYS A 311 -2.08 26.25 -4.26
C LYS A 311 -2.62 24.84 -4.47
N GLY A 312 -3.82 24.53 -3.95
CA GLY A 312 -4.50 23.26 -4.21
C GLY A 312 -4.76 23.03 -5.70
N ARG A 313 -5.23 24.05 -6.40
CA ARG A 313 -5.44 24.03 -7.85
C ARG A 313 -4.14 23.75 -8.63
N LEU A 314 -3.03 24.36 -8.21
CA LEU A 314 -1.72 24.11 -8.79
C LEU A 314 -1.31 22.63 -8.63
N ILE A 315 -1.52 22.05 -7.46
CA ILE A 315 -1.22 20.62 -7.24
C ILE A 315 -2.08 19.73 -8.15
N VAL A 316 -3.36 20.05 -8.35
CA VAL A 316 -4.20 19.30 -9.30
C VAL A 316 -3.67 19.39 -10.72
N GLN A 317 -3.14 20.55 -11.14
CA GLN A 317 -2.47 20.69 -12.44
C GLN A 317 -1.26 19.75 -12.55
N GLU A 318 -0.38 19.76 -11.55
CA GLU A 318 0.80 18.88 -11.50
C GLU A 318 0.42 17.40 -11.52
N MET A 319 -0.57 17.01 -10.71
CA MET A 319 -1.05 15.62 -10.67
C MET A 319 -1.69 15.18 -11.98
N THR A 320 -2.43 16.07 -12.65
CA THR A 320 -3.04 15.79 -13.96
C THR A 320 -1.97 15.54 -15.01
N GLU A 321 -0.92 16.35 -15.03
CA GLU A 321 0.20 16.15 -15.97
C GLU A 321 0.88 14.79 -15.76
N LEU A 322 1.17 14.45 -14.51
CA LEU A 322 1.80 13.16 -14.18
C LEU A 322 0.89 11.97 -14.53
N LEU A 323 -0.43 12.09 -14.30
CA LEU A 323 -1.40 11.05 -14.66
C LEU A 323 -1.45 10.85 -16.18
N VAL A 324 -1.47 11.93 -16.94
CA VAL A 324 -1.47 11.85 -18.41
C VAL A 324 -0.18 11.25 -18.95
N LEU A 325 0.98 11.64 -18.43
CA LEU A 325 2.25 11.02 -18.82
C LEU A 325 2.31 9.52 -18.47
N ASP A 326 1.65 9.09 -17.39
CA ASP A 326 1.53 7.66 -17.05
C ASP A 326 0.61 6.92 -18.01
N LEU A 327 -0.50 7.53 -18.45
CA LEU A 327 -1.36 6.98 -19.51
C LEU A 327 -0.57 6.79 -20.82
N VAL A 328 0.15 7.82 -21.29
CA VAL A 328 0.96 7.74 -22.51
C VAL A 328 2.05 6.67 -22.39
N ARG A 329 2.78 6.62 -21.28
CA ARG A 329 3.81 5.60 -21.03
C ARG A 329 3.27 4.17 -21.15
N LYS A 330 2.04 3.96 -20.68
CA LYS A 330 1.36 2.65 -20.72
C LYS A 330 0.61 2.40 -22.02
N LYS A 331 0.63 3.36 -22.96
CA LYS A 331 -0.16 3.34 -24.20
C LYS A 331 -1.65 3.15 -23.94
N MET A 332 -2.18 3.90 -22.97
CA MET A 332 -3.56 3.82 -22.52
C MET A 332 -4.27 5.17 -22.70
N VAL A 333 -5.58 5.11 -22.83
CA VAL A 333 -6.47 6.28 -22.90
C VAL A 333 -7.62 6.12 -21.91
N ALA A 334 -8.28 7.23 -21.57
CA ALA A 334 -9.41 7.26 -20.66
C ALA A 334 -10.51 8.20 -21.16
N ASP A 335 -11.75 7.97 -20.74
CA ASP A 335 -12.89 8.84 -21.07
C ASP A 335 -13.52 9.54 -19.87
N GLN A 336 -13.09 9.20 -18.64
CA GLN A 336 -13.60 9.81 -17.42
C GLN A 336 -12.48 10.06 -16.41
N ILE A 337 -12.52 11.23 -15.76
CA ILE A 337 -11.65 11.55 -14.64
C ILE A 337 -12.50 11.74 -13.37
N VAL A 338 -12.02 11.18 -12.27
CA VAL A 338 -12.57 11.38 -10.92
C VAL A 338 -11.57 12.17 -10.10
N LEU A 339 -12.03 13.22 -9.44
CA LEU A 339 -11.24 14.05 -8.52
C LEU A 339 -11.84 13.98 -7.11
N MET A 340 -10.98 13.74 -6.12
CA MET A 340 -11.31 13.83 -4.70
C MET A 340 -10.32 14.76 -4.02
N VAL A 341 -10.85 15.76 -3.27
CA VAL A 341 -10.06 16.73 -2.51
C VAL A 341 -10.50 16.70 -1.05
N GLY A 342 -9.61 16.28 -0.18
CA GLY A 342 -9.85 16.23 1.27
C GLY A 342 -9.27 17.46 1.96
N TYR A 343 -10.04 17.99 2.90
CA TYR A 343 -9.71 19.20 3.63
C TYR A 343 -8.94 18.93 4.92
N ASP A 344 -8.29 19.94 5.47
CA ASP A 344 -7.68 19.91 6.79
C ASP A 344 -8.73 20.19 7.87
N HIS A 345 -8.40 19.85 9.12
CA HIS A 345 -9.23 20.16 10.29
C HIS A 345 -8.99 21.57 10.86
N THR A 346 -7.95 22.25 10.36
CA THR A 346 -7.61 23.63 10.72
C THR A 346 -8.20 24.63 9.74
N GLY A 347 -8.40 25.86 10.16
CA GLY A 347 -8.88 26.94 9.29
C GLY A 347 -10.32 26.76 8.79
N ILE A 348 -11.17 25.98 9.48
CA ILE A 348 -12.59 25.87 9.15
C ILE A 348 -13.27 27.15 9.61
N PRO A 349 -13.90 27.95 8.70
CA PRO A 349 -14.59 29.16 9.08
C PRO A 349 -15.77 28.88 10.05
N GLU A 350 -16.03 29.78 10.96
CA GLU A 350 -17.21 29.68 11.86
C GLU A 350 -18.53 29.69 11.09
N THR A 351 -18.52 30.31 9.91
CA THR A 351 -19.64 30.37 8.95
C THR A 351 -19.88 29.07 8.21
N TYR A 352 -18.95 28.10 8.25
CA TYR A 352 -19.08 26.85 7.52
C TYR A 352 -20.31 26.05 7.98
N ARG A 353 -21.18 25.69 7.03
CA ARG A 353 -22.44 24.95 7.28
C ARG A 353 -22.43 23.55 6.62
N GLY A 354 -21.32 23.16 5.98
CA GLY A 354 -21.20 21.85 5.34
C GLY A 354 -21.09 20.71 6.34
N GLU A 355 -21.12 19.48 5.79
CA GLU A 355 -21.02 18.25 6.58
C GLU A 355 -19.61 18.09 7.19
N LEU A 356 -19.55 17.86 8.51
CA LEU A 356 -18.31 17.54 9.23
C LEU A 356 -18.28 16.06 9.59
N LYS A 357 -17.16 15.40 9.32
CA LYS A 357 -16.88 14.02 9.72
C LYS A 357 -15.79 13.98 10.78
N LYS A 358 -15.82 12.99 11.66
CA LYS A 358 -14.71 12.73 12.58
C LYS A 358 -13.63 11.91 11.88
N ASP A 359 -12.39 12.34 11.97
CA ASP A 359 -11.23 11.56 11.56
C ASP A 359 -10.93 10.44 12.58
N ARG A 360 -9.86 9.64 12.31
CA ARG A 360 -9.42 8.57 13.21
C ARG A 360 -9.08 9.05 14.63
N TYR A 361 -8.71 10.30 14.78
CA TYR A 361 -8.33 10.92 16.06
C TYR A 361 -9.48 11.72 16.71
N GLY A 362 -10.69 11.60 16.17
CA GLY A 362 -11.89 12.29 16.69
C GLY A 362 -12.00 13.76 16.30
N LYS A 363 -11.08 14.29 15.47
CA LYS A 363 -11.13 15.68 15.00
C LYS A 363 -12.22 15.85 13.94
N LYS A 364 -12.93 16.97 14.00
CA LYS A 364 -13.91 17.34 12.99
C LYS A 364 -13.18 17.80 11.72
N VAL A 365 -13.50 17.21 10.58
CA VAL A 365 -12.92 17.52 9.28
C VAL A 365 -14.06 17.68 8.28
N PRO A 366 -14.05 18.71 7.40
CA PRO A 366 -15.05 18.85 6.37
C PRO A 366 -15.10 17.62 5.47
N LYS A 367 -16.30 17.30 4.98
CA LYS A 367 -16.47 16.23 4.01
C LYS A 367 -15.64 16.54 2.76
N ALA A 368 -14.89 15.55 2.27
CA ALA A 368 -14.09 15.71 1.06
C ALA A 368 -14.97 16.06 -0.14
N ALA A 369 -14.51 17.02 -0.94
CA ALA A 369 -15.07 17.28 -2.25
C ALA A 369 -14.79 16.07 -3.16
N HIS A 370 -15.79 15.67 -3.93
CA HIS A 370 -15.71 14.54 -4.84
C HIS A 370 -16.57 14.80 -6.06
N GLY A 371 -16.00 14.57 -7.24
CA GLY A 371 -16.72 14.69 -8.49
C GLY A 371 -16.06 13.89 -9.60
N SER A 372 -16.80 13.70 -10.69
CA SER A 372 -16.31 13.09 -11.91
C SER A 372 -16.65 13.95 -13.13
N VAL A 373 -15.83 13.88 -14.14
CA VAL A 373 -16.06 14.55 -15.42
C VAL A 373 -15.78 13.60 -16.57
N ASN A 374 -16.72 13.52 -17.52
CA ASN A 374 -16.56 12.79 -18.77
C ASN A 374 -15.77 13.64 -19.77
N LEU A 375 -14.82 13.00 -20.45
CA LEU A 375 -13.98 13.65 -21.46
C LEU A 375 -14.64 13.67 -22.85
N GLY A 376 -15.76 12.94 -23.00
CA GLY A 376 -16.51 12.81 -24.25
C GLY A 376 -15.94 11.77 -25.19
N LYS A 377 -14.62 11.59 -25.21
CA LYS A 377 -13.90 10.60 -26.04
C LYS A 377 -12.75 10.02 -25.25
N GLN A 378 -12.36 8.79 -25.62
CA GLN A 378 -11.13 8.17 -25.12
C GLN A 378 -9.92 9.02 -25.53
N THR A 379 -9.10 9.45 -24.57
CA THR A 379 -7.99 10.38 -24.83
C THR A 379 -6.89 10.28 -23.78
N SER A 380 -5.66 10.61 -24.20
CA SER A 380 -4.50 10.91 -23.36
C SER A 380 -3.99 12.33 -23.57
N SER A 381 -4.83 13.23 -24.14
CA SER A 381 -4.47 14.64 -24.37
C SER A 381 -4.37 15.41 -23.05
N THR A 382 -3.19 15.93 -22.75
CA THR A 382 -2.94 16.78 -21.57
C THR A 382 -3.86 17.99 -21.56
N LYS A 383 -4.02 18.64 -22.72
CA LYS A 383 -4.84 19.87 -22.83
C LYS A 383 -6.29 19.60 -22.48
N ARG A 384 -6.89 18.57 -23.08
CA ARG A 384 -8.30 18.19 -22.84
C ARG A 384 -8.57 17.77 -21.42
N ILE A 385 -7.73 16.88 -20.89
CA ILE A 385 -7.89 16.37 -19.53
C ILE A 385 -7.68 17.50 -18.51
N MET A 386 -6.66 18.34 -18.69
CA MET A 386 -6.36 19.48 -17.82
C MET A 386 -7.52 20.45 -17.74
N GLU A 387 -8.07 20.87 -18.90
CA GLU A 387 -9.21 21.80 -18.96
C GLU A 387 -10.42 21.26 -18.16
N LYS A 388 -10.78 20.00 -18.40
CA LYS A 388 -11.92 19.35 -17.73
C LYS A 388 -11.70 19.17 -16.23
N VAL A 389 -10.50 18.77 -15.83
CA VAL A 389 -10.16 18.56 -14.42
C VAL A 389 -10.13 19.87 -13.64
N LEU A 390 -9.60 20.94 -14.22
CA LEU A 390 -9.59 22.24 -13.57
C LEU A 390 -10.99 22.83 -13.44
N SER A 391 -11.83 22.71 -14.48
CA SER A 391 -13.23 23.09 -14.39
C SER A 391 -13.96 22.29 -13.29
N LEU A 392 -13.69 21.00 -13.17
CA LEU A 392 -14.26 20.17 -12.09
C LEU A 392 -13.77 20.63 -10.71
N TYR A 393 -12.47 20.92 -10.57
CA TYR A 393 -11.89 21.46 -9.34
C TYR A 393 -12.61 22.74 -8.89
N ASP A 394 -12.72 23.70 -9.82
CA ASP A 394 -13.34 25.01 -9.58
C ASP A 394 -14.84 24.89 -9.21
N GLN A 395 -15.51 23.81 -9.63
CA GLN A 395 -16.92 23.54 -9.30
C GLN A 395 -17.13 22.87 -7.96
N ILE A 396 -16.25 21.93 -7.56
CA ILE A 396 -16.51 21.08 -6.39
C ILE A 396 -15.76 21.50 -5.14
N VAL A 397 -14.65 22.25 -5.27
CA VAL A 397 -13.80 22.59 -4.13
C VAL A 397 -14.27 23.89 -3.50
N ASP A 398 -14.45 23.88 -2.19
CA ASP A 398 -14.81 25.07 -1.43
C ASP A 398 -13.55 25.95 -1.24
N PRO A 399 -13.58 27.21 -1.75
CA PRO A 399 -12.42 28.10 -1.71
C PRO A 399 -12.08 28.63 -0.32
N GLU A 400 -12.99 28.52 0.65
CA GLU A 400 -12.75 28.95 2.04
C GLU A 400 -12.05 27.87 2.89
N LEU A 401 -11.97 26.64 2.39
CA LEU A 401 -11.41 25.50 3.12
C LEU A 401 -9.97 25.21 2.73
N GLN A 402 -9.18 24.80 3.71
CA GLN A 402 -7.79 24.40 3.50
C GLN A 402 -7.69 22.96 2.97
N VAL A 403 -7.02 22.78 1.85
CA VAL A 403 -6.81 21.47 1.21
C VAL A 403 -5.66 20.72 1.89
N ARG A 404 -5.84 19.42 2.12
CA ARG A 404 -4.84 18.58 2.78
C ARG A 404 -4.42 17.36 1.98
N ARG A 405 -5.29 16.80 1.19
CA ARG A 405 -5.03 15.61 0.38
C ARG A 405 -5.82 15.63 -0.91
N MET A 406 -5.28 15.00 -1.94
CA MET A 406 -5.94 14.91 -3.24
C MET A 406 -5.75 13.51 -3.82
N SER A 407 -6.70 13.12 -4.66
CA SER A 407 -6.61 11.92 -5.48
C SER A 407 -7.27 12.22 -6.82
N ILE A 408 -6.58 11.86 -7.89
CA ILE A 408 -7.08 11.93 -9.27
C ILE A 408 -7.03 10.53 -9.87
N THR A 409 -8.11 10.13 -10.55
CA THR A 409 -8.25 8.79 -11.13
C THR A 409 -8.78 8.90 -12.55
N ALA A 410 -8.09 8.28 -13.49
CA ALA A 410 -8.57 8.01 -14.83
C ALA A 410 -9.34 6.68 -14.81
N ASN A 411 -10.61 6.71 -15.20
CA ASN A 411 -11.48 5.54 -15.28
C ASN A 411 -11.70 5.12 -16.73
N HIS A 412 -12.24 3.90 -16.90
CA HIS A 412 -12.52 3.28 -18.19
C HIS A 412 -11.27 3.30 -19.10
N VAL A 413 -10.14 3.00 -18.48
CA VAL A 413 -8.85 3.00 -19.18
C VAL A 413 -8.79 1.78 -20.09
N ILE A 414 -8.50 2.03 -21.38
CA ILE A 414 -8.32 0.99 -22.41
C ILE A 414 -7.00 1.22 -23.16
N PRO A 415 -6.44 0.18 -23.80
CA PRO A 415 -5.31 0.34 -24.72
C PRO A 415 -5.65 1.31 -25.86
N GLU A 416 -4.70 2.15 -26.23
CA GLU A 416 -4.89 3.15 -27.30
C GLU A 416 -5.28 2.50 -28.64
N GLY A 417 -4.77 1.29 -28.92
CA GLY A 417 -5.10 0.53 -30.13
C GLY A 417 -6.51 -0.06 -30.14
N GLU A 418 -7.24 -0.04 -29.01
CA GLU A 418 -8.63 -0.55 -28.91
C GLU A 418 -9.69 0.55 -29.04
N VAL A 419 -9.28 1.79 -29.26
CA VAL A 419 -10.20 2.92 -29.47
C VAL A 419 -10.95 2.72 -30.77
N GLN A 420 -12.27 2.55 -30.67
CA GLN A 420 -13.12 2.47 -31.85
C GLN A 420 -13.28 3.86 -32.48
N GLU A 421 -13.11 3.96 -33.81
CA GLU A 421 -13.43 5.19 -34.53
C GLU A 421 -14.94 5.45 -34.46
N GLU A 422 -15.31 6.64 -33.99
CA GLU A 422 -16.70 7.08 -34.03
C GLU A 422 -17.17 7.24 -35.48
N VAL A 423 -18.21 6.50 -35.83
CA VAL A 423 -18.94 6.72 -37.07
C VAL A 423 -19.75 8.01 -36.93
N MET A 424 -19.34 9.05 -37.63
CA MET A 424 -20.05 10.32 -37.61
C MET A 424 -21.32 10.23 -38.45
N GLN A 425 -22.44 10.56 -37.84
CA GLN A 425 -23.69 10.76 -38.56
C GLN A 425 -23.82 12.28 -38.86
N TYR A 426 -23.67 12.65 -40.14
CA TYR A 426 -23.86 14.04 -40.55
C TYR A 426 -25.33 14.35 -40.70
N SER A 427 -25.75 15.53 -40.27
CA SER A 427 -27.06 16.09 -40.61
C SER A 427 -27.06 16.63 -42.03
N LEU A 428 -28.20 16.67 -42.67
CA LEU A 428 -28.40 17.28 -44.02
C LEU A 428 -28.03 18.77 -44.05
N PHE A 429 -27.92 19.44 -42.90
CA PHE A 429 -27.61 20.87 -42.77
C PHE A 429 -26.20 21.12 -42.30
N ASP A 430 -25.39 20.08 -42.13
CA ASP A 430 -23.99 20.22 -41.69
C ASP A 430 -23.10 20.60 -42.89
N ASP A 431 -22.20 21.53 -42.67
CA ASP A 431 -21.09 21.79 -43.59
C ASP A 431 -20.01 20.69 -43.37
N VAL A 432 -20.13 19.62 -44.14
CA VAL A 432 -19.30 18.43 -44.07
C VAL A 432 -17.82 18.79 -44.30
N GLU A 433 -17.52 19.67 -45.26
CA GLU A 433 -16.15 20.05 -45.56
C GLU A 433 -15.49 20.81 -44.41
N ALA A 434 -16.20 21.78 -43.82
CA ALA A 434 -15.72 22.51 -42.67
C ALA A 434 -15.52 21.62 -41.45
N GLN A 435 -16.42 20.66 -41.22
CA GLN A 435 -16.30 19.69 -40.14
C GLN A 435 -15.13 18.71 -40.34
N GLU A 436 -14.91 18.22 -41.55
CA GLU A 436 -13.76 17.38 -41.89
C GLU A 436 -12.43 18.13 -41.76
N GLN A 437 -12.37 19.38 -42.18
CA GLN A 437 -11.16 20.22 -42.02
C GLN A 437 -10.85 20.42 -40.53
N LYS A 438 -11.86 20.72 -39.70
CA LYS A 438 -11.69 20.89 -38.27
C LYS A 438 -11.22 19.59 -37.61
N ARG A 439 -11.75 18.45 -38.02
CA ARG A 439 -11.33 17.11 -37.55
C ARG A 439 -9.88 16.81 -37.91
N LYS A 440 -9.46 17.11 -39.16
CA LYS A 440 -8.06 16.92 -39.59
C LYS A 440 -7.11 17.77 -38.76
N GLN A 441 -7.44 19.04 -38.55
CA GLN A 441 -6.64 19.94 -37.72
C GLN A 441 -6.55 19.46 -36.26
N GLU A 442 -7.66 18.99 -35.72
CA GLU A 442 -7.71 18.43 -34.37
C GLU A 442 -6.85 17.16 -34.25
N GLN A 443 -6.95 16.24 -35.22
CA GLN A 443 -6.11 15.01 -35.25
C GLN A 443 -4.63 15.36 -35.40
N GLU A 444 -4.25 16.30 -36.24
CA GLU A 444 -2.87 16.77 -36.35
C GLU A 444 -2.34 17.37 -35.05
N SER A 445 -3.18 18.17 -34.37
CA SER A 445 -2.85 18.75 -33.07
C SER A 445 -2.63 17.68 -32.00
N LEU A 446 -3.53 16.70 -31.94
CA LEU A 446 -3.41 15.57 -30.99
C LEU A 446 -2.16 14.74 -31.29
N LYS A 447 -1.86 14.48 -32.56
CA LYS A 447 -0.65 13.76 -32.95
C LYS A 447 0.63 14.48 -32.54
N LYS A 448 0.68 15.82 -32.76
CA LYS A 448 1.82 16.63 -32.30
C LYS A 448 1.96 16.66 -30.80
N GLU A 449 0.84 16.75 -30.05
CA GLU A 449 0.82 16.69 -28.60
C GLU A 449 1.35 15.35 -28.10
N HIS A 450 0.89 14.24 -28.69
CA HIS A 450 1.34 12.89 -28.34
C HIS A 450 2.85 12.70 -28.58
N GLN A 451 3.37 13.14 -29.73
CA GLN A 451 4.81 13.12 -30.01
C GLN A 451 5.62 13.93 -28.99
N LEU A 452 5.10 15.08 -28.55
CA LEU A 452 5.73 15.88 -27.51
C LEU A 452 5.74 15.15 -26.15
N GLN A 453 4.63 14.49 -25.80
CA GLN A 453 4.54 13.69 -24.56
C GLN A 453 5.54 12.53 -24.58
N GLU A 454 5.66 11.80 -25.69
CA GLU A 454 6.66 10.74 -25.85
C GLU A 454 8.10 11.27 -25.75
N ALA A 455 8.39 12.41 -26.37
CA ALA A 455 9.70 13.06 -26.25
C ALA A 455 10.01 13.46 -24.79
N ILE A 456 9.04 14.03 -24.09
CA ILE A 456 9.18 14.34 -22.64
C ILE A 456 9.46 13.08 -21.83
N LEU A 457 8.74 11.99 -22.08
CA LEU A 457 8.97 10.69 -21.41
C LEU A 457 10.37 10.15 -21.70
N SER A 458 10.81 10.16 -22.95
CA SER A 458 12.14 9.73 -23.35
C SER A 458 13.26 10.52 -22.65
N ILE A 459 13.10 11.83 -22.52
CA ILE A 459 14.04 12.70 -21.80
C ILE A 459 14.05 12.35 -20.30
N LYS A 460 12.87 12.19 -19.70
CA LYS A 460 12.74 11.85 -18.27
C LYS A 460 13.31 10.45 -17.95
N ASP A 461 13.13 9.49 -18.85
CA ASP A 461 13.65 8.12 -18.66
C ASP A 461 15.18 8.07 -18.81
N ARG A 462 15.75 8.89 -19.69
CA ARG A 462 17.20 8.94 -19.91
C ARG A 462 17.97 9.78 -18.90
N TYR A 463 17.39 10.91 -18.48
CA TYR A 463 18.11 11.92 -17.69
C TYR A 463 17.50 12.17 -16.31
N GLY A 464 16.46 11.41 -15.93
CA GLY A 464 15.76 11.54 -14.66
C GLY A 464 14.48 12.36 -14.73
N LYS A 465 13.58 12.12 -13.78
CA LYS A 465 12.22 12.68 -13.77
C LYS A 465 12.19 14.22 -13.74
N ASN A 466 13.24 14.87 -13.23
CA ASN A 466 13.38 16.34 -13.14
C ASN A 466 14.15 16.96 -14.30
N ALA A 467 14.56 16.19 -15.31
CA ALA A 467 15.33 16.69 -16.46
C ALA A 467 14.55 17.68 -17.33
N ILE A 468 13.22 17.57 -17.37
CA ILE A 468 12.34 18.53 -18.05
C ILE A 468 11.13 18.81 -17.19
N LEU A 469 10.87 20.09 -16.93
CA LEU A 469 9.80 20.60 -16.06
C LEU A 469 9.05 21.72 -16.76
N LYS A 470 7.80 21.93 -16.38
CA LYS A 470 6.99 23.07 -16.84
C LYS A 470 7.14 24.26 -15.90
N GLY A 471 6.91 25.47 -16.39
CA GLY A 471 6.98 26.69 -15.58
C GLY A 471 6.10 26.65 -14.31
N MET A 472 4.99 25.91 -14.33
CA MET A 472 4.14 25.74 -13.14
C MET A 472 4.85 25.00 -11.99
N ASN A 473 5.80 24.11 -12.29
CA ASN A 473 6.53 23.32 -11.30
C ASN A 473 7.52 24.15 -10.47
N PHE A 474 7.75 25.41 -10.83
CA PHE A 474 8.59 26.37 -10.11
C PHE A 474 7.78 27.41 -9.33
N ARG A 475 6.44 27.33 -9.35
CA ARG A 475 5.60 28.22 -8.56
C ARG A 475 5.67 27.88 -7.08
N GLU A 476 5.39 28.87 -6.23
CA GLU A 476 5.25 28.66 -4.79
C GLU A 476 4.16 27.63 -4.49
N GLY A 477 4.50 26.62 -3.73
CA GLY A 477 3.60 25.50 -3.40
C GLY A 477 3.62 24.34 -4.39
N ALA A 478 4.34 24.42 -5.51
CA ALA A 478 4.53 23.30 -6.43
C ALA A 478 5.32 22.17 -5.74
N MET A 479 5.00 20.93 -6.06
CA MET A 479 5.56 19.75 -5.39
C MET A 479 6.14 18.71 -6.36
N THR A 480 6.05 18.91 -7.66
CA THR A 480 6.50 17.92 -8.65
C THR A 480 7.97 17.57 -8.50
N ILE A 481 8.84 18.55 -8.25
CA ILE A 481 10.30 18.35 -8.14
C ILE A 481 10.59 17.42 -6.97
N GLU A 482 10.07 17.73 -5.76
CA GLU A 482 10.25 16.92 -4.56
C GLU A 482 9.61 15.52 -4.73
N ARG A 483 8.44 15.46 -5.36
CA ARG A 483 7.71 14.21 -5.57
C ARG A 483 8.40 13.27 -6.57
N ASN A 484 9.09 13.80 -7.56
CA ASN A 484 9.87 13.01 -8.52
C ASN A 484 11.05 12.28 -7.86
N GLU A 485 11.52 12.78 -6.70
CA GLU A 485 12.55 12.15 -5.85
C GLU A 485 11.96 11.13 -4.87
N GLN A 486 10.67 10.82 -4.99
CA GLN A 486 9.97 9.89 -4.12
C GLN A 486 9.55 8.62 -4.88
N VAL A 487 9.51 7.50 -4.15
CA VAL A 487 8.90 6.24 -4.56
C VAL A 487 7.78 5.93 -3.57
N GLY A 488 6.54 5.76 -4.07
CA GLY A 488 5.38 5.52 -3.21
C GLY A 488 5.07 6.64 -2.20
N GLY A 489 5.55 7.88 -2.46
CA GLY A 489 5.37 9.03 -1.58
C GLY A 489 6.39 9.14 -0.44
N HIS A 490 7.47 8.36 -0.48
CA HIS A 490 8.60 8.37 0.46
C HIS A 490 9.90 8.61 -0.30
N LYS A 491 10.95 9.04 0.39
CA LYS A 491 12.28 9.24 -0.22
C LYS A 491 12.73 7.98 -0.94
N ALA A 492 13.27 8.18 -2.17
CA ALA A 492 13.80 7.10 -3.00
C ALA A 492 15.07 6.49 -2.41
#